data_23d3021ecb1a4744fcedcc349226f33e
#
_entry.id   23d3021ecb1a4744fcedcc349226f33e
#
_cell.length_a   1.000
_cell.length_b   1.000
_cell.length_c   1.000
_cell.angle_alpha   90.00
_cell.angle_beta   90.00
_cell.angle_gamma   90.00
#
_symmetry.space_group_name_H-M   'P 1'
#
loop_
_entity.id
_entity.type
_entity.pdbx_description
1 polymer ?
#
loop_
_entity_poly.entity_id
_entity_poly.type
_entity_poly.pdbx_seq_one_letter_code
_entity_poly.pdbx_strand_id
1 'polypeptide(L)'
;MAKNAKSREKYNSKIDLCIIANSDISCLNESIRVVRKGGTILFFGEPKANSKVKVDLSEMYSKEIKLISSYSAINEDFLDAIEFFQKKYKYLHKMITHEFSLNEATKAIKLAKDGKNRIKVIVSTNES
;
A
#
# COMPACT_ATOMS: atom_id res chain seq x y z
N MET A 1 -0.85 3.65 -9.41
CA MET A 1 -2.22 4.08 -9.78
C MET A 1 -2.61 3.45 -11.10
N ALA A 2 -3.66 2.65 -11.12
CA ALA A 2 -4.20 2.15 -12.37
C ALA A 2 -4.83 3.32 -13.15
N LYS A 3 -4.08 3.88 -14.11
CA LYS A 3 -4.49 5.04 -14.91
C LYS A 3 -5.51 4.72 -15.99
N ASN A 4 -6.10 3.53 -16.01
CA ASN A 4 -6.95 3.11 -17.10
C ASN A 4 -8.39 2.91 -16.64
N ALA A 5 -9.32 3.75 -17.10
CA ALA A 5 -10.75 3.66 -16.80
C ALA A 5 -11.30 2.24 -17.10
N LYS A 6 -10.85 1.61 -18.19
CA LYS A 6 -11.22 0.24 -18.57
C LYS A 6 -10.83 -0.83 -17.54
N SER A 7 -9.70 -0.65 -16.80
CA SER A 7 -9.32 -1.60 -15.76
C SER A 7 -10.19 -1.45 -14.51
N ARG A 8 -10.73 -0.26 -14.27
CA ARG A 8 -11.60 0.02 -13.12
C ARG A 8 -12.99 -0.63 -13.28
N GLU A 9 -13.56 -0.58 -14.47
CA GLU A 9 -14.86 -1.23 -14.76
C GLU A 9 -14.79 -2.75 -14.63
N LYS A 10 -13.64 -3.35 -14.97
CA LYS A 10 -13.43 -4.81 -14.88
C LYS A 10 -13.59 -5.35 -13.46
N TYR A 11 -13.23 -4.57 -12.44
CA TYR A 11 -13.24 -4.98 -11.03
C TYR A 11 -14.40 -4.39 -10.23
N ASN A 12 -15.36 -3.71 -10.87
CA ASN A 12 -16.48 -3.10 -10.17
C ASN A 12 -17.26 -4.15 -9.36
N SER A 13 -17.38 -3.95 -8.05
CA SER A 13 -18.07 -4.84 -7.10
C SER A 13 -17.62 -6.31 -7.15
N LYS A 14 -16.31 -6.58 -7.37
CA LYS A 14 -15.76 -7.95 -7.48
C LYS A 14 -14.65 -8.25 -6.48
N ILE A 15 -14.16 -7.26 -5.75
CA ILE A 15 -13.00 -7.40 -4.87
C ILE A 15 -13.45 -7.74 -3.45
N ASP A 16 -12.94 -8.83 -2.89
CA ASP A 16 -13.24 -9.26 -1.51
C ASP A 16 -12.58 -8.35 -0.48
N LEU A 17 -11.31 -8.03 -0.71
CA LEU A 17 -10.48 -7.21 0.17
C LEU A 17 -9.71 -6.16 -0.64
N CYS A 18 -9.91 -4.89 -0.30
CA CYS A 18 -9.14 -3.78 -0.85
C CYS A 18 -8.23 -3.20 0.25
N ILE A 19 -6.92 -3.18 -0.01
CA ILE A 19 -5.93 -2.61 0.92
C ILE A 19 -5.48 -1.25 0.39
N ILE A 20 -5.76 -0.18 1.13
CA ILE A 20 -5.27 1.17 0.84
C ILE A 20 -3.90 1.31 1.53
N ALA A 21 -2.82 1.11 0.78
CA ALA A 21 -1.44 1.09 1.29
C ALA A 21 -0.69 2.41 1.02
N ASN A 22 -1.41 3.52 0.90
CA ASN A 22 -0.84 4.85 0.71
C ASN A 22 -1.65 5.90 1.49
N SER A 23 -1.14 7.13 1.59
CA SER A 23 -1.77 8.24 2.31
C SER A 23 -2.82 9.00 1.49
N ASP A 24 -3.15 8.56 0.28
CA ASP A 24 -4.14 9.22 -0.58
C ASP A 24 -5.56 8.79 -0.20
N ILE A 25 -6.23 9.64 0.54
CA ILE A 25 -7.60 9.38 1.03
C ILE A 25 -8.64 9.26 -0.10
N SER A 26 -8.35 9.76 -1.31
CA SER A 26 -9.24 9.61 -2.46
C SER A 26 -9.41 8.15 -2.89
N CYS A 27 -8.44 7.30 -2.54
CA CYS A 27 -8.50 5.85 -2.79
C CYS A 27 -9.69 5.18 -2.08
N LEU A 28 -10.24 5.77 -1.00
CA LEU A 28 -11.39 5.21 -0.29
C LEU A 28 -12.63 5.11 -1.19
N ASN A 29 -12.94 6.18 -1.92
CA ASN A 29 -14.10 6.17 -2.83
C ASN A 29 -13.94 5.15 -3.96
N GLU A 30 -12.72 5.01 -4.49
CA GLU A 30 -12.41 3.97 -5.49
C GLU A 30 -12.57 2.57 -4.90
N SER A 31 -12.13 2.38 -3.64
CA SER A 31 -12.25 1.10 -2.93
C SER A 31 -13.71 0.71 -2.70
N ILE A 32 -14.56 1.65 -2.28
CA ILE A 32 -16.01 1.42 -2.11
C ILE A 32 -16.64 0.92 -3.40
N ARG A 33 -16.25 1.49 -4.54
CA ARG A 33 -16.79 1.10 -5.84
C ARG A 33 -16.37 -0.30 -6.27
N VAL A 34 -15.10 -0.68 -6.08
CA VAL A 34 -14.59 -1.97 -6.57
C VAL A 34 -14.85 -3.13 -5.63
N VAL A 35 -15.03 -2.87 -4.32
CA VAL A 35 -15.32 -3.90 -3.33
C VAL A 35 -16.72 -4.45 -3.56
N ARG A 36 -16.85 -5.79 -3.47
CA ARG A 36 -18.12 -6.47 -3.58
C ARG A 36 -19.00 -6.27 -2.34
N LYS A 37 -20.25 -6.64 -2.45
CA LYS A 37 -21.16 -6.72 -1.30
C LYS A 37 -20.58 -7.66 -0.21
N GLY A 38 -20.62 -7.21 1.05
CA GLY A 38 -20.03 -7.91 2.20
C GLY A 38 -18.49 -7.89 2.24
N GLY A 39 -17.83 -7.17 1.32
CA GLY A 39 -16.39 -7.10 1.26
C GLY A 39 -15.76 -6.15 2.28
N THR A 40 -14.44 -6.13 2.33
CA THR A 40 -13.66 -5.38 3.33
C THR A 40 -12.73 -4.37 2.66
N ILE A 41 -12.66 -3.18 3.24
CA ILE A 41 -11.64 -2.18 2.93
C ILE A 41 -10.74 -2.04 4.15
N LEU A 42 -9.44 -2.30 3.98
CA LEU A 42 -8.42 -2.09 4.99
C LEU A 42 -7.67 -0.78 4.71
N PHE A 43 -7.81 0.19 5.60
CA PHE A 43 -7.01 1.40 5.59
C PHE A 43 -5.68 1.13 6.30
N PHE A 44 -4.66 0.81 5.53
CA PHE A 44 -3.32 0.44 6.03
C PHE A 44 -2.33 1.62 5.95
N GLY A 45 -2.44 2.46 4.91
CA GLY A 45 -1.59 3.64 4.75
C GLY A 45 -2.01 4.76 5.70
N GLU A 46 -1.06 5.37 6.39
CA GLU A 46 -1.33 6.47 7.32
C GLU A 46 -1.78 7.73 6.56
N PRO A 47 -3.00 8.23 6.79
CA PRO A 47 -3.46 9.49 6.22
C PRO A 47 -2.77 10.68 6.91
N LYS A 48 -2.66 11.79 6.22
CA LYS A 48 -2.18 13.03 6.84
C LYS A 48 -3.13 13.47 7.95
N ALA A 49 -2.60 14.08 9.01
CA ALA A 49 -3.41 14.64 10.09
C ALA A 49 -4.52 15.55 9.53
N ASN A 50 -5.70 15.47 10.13
CA ASN A 50 -6.89 16.21 9.73
C ASN A 50 -7.41 15.93 8.31
N SER A 51 -6.97 14.86 7.67
CA SER A 51 -7.52 14.44 6.38
C SER A 51 -9.00 14.08 6.51
N LYS A 52 -9.83 14.59 5.59
CA LYS A 52 -11.26 14.31 5.54
C LYS A 52 -11.64 13.90 4.13
N VAL A 53 -12.49 12.89 4.01
CA VAL A 53 -13.02 12.43 2.73
C VAL A 53 -14.54 12.29 2.81
N LYS A 54 -15.23 12.72 1.77
CA LYS A 54 -16.67 12.50 1.62
C LYS A 54 -16.88 11.12 1.00
N VAL A 55 -17.72 10.32 1.60
CA VAL A 55 -18.10 8.98 1.11
C VAL A 55 -19.61 8.89 0.95
N ASP A 56 -20.07 8.07 0.02
CA ASP A 56 -21.46 7.71 -0.09
C ASP A 56 -21.78 6.60 0.93
N LEU A 57 -22.38 7.03 2.05
CA LEU A 57 -22.79 6.08 3.11
C LEU A 57 -23.92 5.16 2.66
N SER A 58 -24.76 5.60 1.73
CA SER A 58 -25.85 4.78 1.17
C SER A 58 -25.27 3.61 0.38
N GLU A 59 -24.21 3.85 -0.42
CA GLU A 59 -23.51 2.80 -1.13
C GLU A 59 -22.80 1.83 -0.17
N MET A 60 -22.13 2.35 0.85
CA MET A 60 -21.46 1.51 1.85
C MET A 60 -22.46 0.63 2.61
N TYR A 61 -23.59 1.21 3.02
CA TYR A 61 -24.65 0.51 3.73
C TYR A 61 -25.29 -0.59 2.86
N SER A 62 -25.70 -0.27 1.64
CA SER A 62 -26.36 -1.22 0.73
C SER A 62 -25.45 -2.37 0.29
N LYS A 63 -24.14 -2.13 0.26
CA LYS A 63 -23.12 -3.15 0.00
C LYS A 63 -22.64 -3.88 1.25
N GLU A 64 -23.05 -3.49 2.46
CA GLU A 64 -22.56 -4.07 3.72
C GLU A 64 -21.03 -4.06 3.83
N ILE A 65 -20.39 -2.96 3.41
CA ILE A 65 -18.93 -2.84 3.37
C ILE A 65 -18.36 -2.69 4.78
N LYS A 66 -17.34 -3.49 5.10
CA LYS A 66 -16.55 -3.34 6.31
C LYS A 66 -15.38 -2.41 6.03
N LEU A 67 -15.30 -1.31 6.79
CA LEU A 67 -14.13 -0.41 6.76
C LEU A 67 -13.36 -0.60 8.06
N ILE A 68 -12.13 -1.07 7.97
CA ILE A 68 -11.24 -1.30 9.10
C ILE A 68 -9.92 -0.56 8.89
N SER A 69 -9.24 -0.23 9.96
CA SER A 69 -7.90 0.38 9.91
C SER A 69 -6.91 -0.47 10.67
N SER A 70 -5.65 -0.40 10.26
CA SER A 70 -4.50 -0.97 10.97
C SER A 70 -3.57 0.17 11.35
N TYR A 71 -3.15 0.19 12.60
CA TYR A 71 -2.24 1.21 13.10
C TYR A 71 -1.05 0.58 13.82
N SER A 72 0.15 0.90 13.32
CA SER A 72 1.42 0.46 13.88
C SER A 72 1.58 -1.08 13.88
N ALA A 73 2.66 -1.54 14.48
CA ALA A 73 3.00 -2.95 14.66
C ALA A 73 3.38 -3.18 16.13
N ILE A 74 3.05 -4.33 16.66
CA ILE A 74 3.49 -4.80 17.97
C ILE A 74 4.72 -5.71 17.82
N ASN A 75 5.34 -6.10 18.94
CA ASN A 75 6.56 -6.91 18.91
C ASN A 75 6.39 -8.24 18.17
N GLU A 76 5.23 -8.88 18.33
CA GLU A 76 4.88 -10.14 17.68
C GLU A 76 4.86 -9.97 16.16
N ASP A 77 4.32 -8.87 15.64
CA ASP A 77 4.30 -8.60 14.19
C ASP A 77 5.72 -8.50 13.62
N PHE A 78 6.67 -7.94 14.38
CA PHE A 78 8.07 -7.87 13.96
C PHE A 78 8.72 -9.26 13.91
N LEU A 79 8.46 -10.11 14.90
CA LEU A 79 8.98 -11.47 14.92
C LEU A 79 8.43 -12.30 13.76
N ASP A 80 7.14 -12.22 13.51
CA ASP A 80 6.47 -12.87 12.38
C ASP A 80 7.02 -12.36 11.04
N ALA A 81 7.26 -11.05 10.92
CA ALA A 81 7.83 -10.46 9.72
C ALA A 81 9.26 -10.96 9.47
N ILE A 82 10.10 -11.09 10.52
CA ILE A 82 11.46 -11.62 10.41
C ILE A 82 11.42 -13.09 9.96
N GLU A 83 10.58 -13.91 10.57
CA GLU A 83 10.43 -15.32 10.19
C GLU A 83 9.94 -15.45 8.73
N PHE A 84 8.95 -14.67 8.35
CA PHE A 84 8.45 -14.62 6.98
C PHE A 84 9.55 -14.19 6.01
N PHE A 85 10.34 -13.16 6.36
CA PHE A 85 11.44 -12.68 5.54
C PHE A 85 12.49 -13.77 5.33
N GLN A 86 12.88 -14.49 6.37
CA GLN A 86 13.85 -15.60 6.27
C GLN A 86 13.34 -16.71 5.33
N LYS A 87 12.07 -17.09 5.45
CA LYS A 87 11.46 -18.13 4.59
C LYS A 87 11.30 -17.68 3.14
N LYS A 88 11.11 -16.38 2.89
CA LYS A 88 10.81 -15.82 1.56
C LYS A 88 11.92 -14.93 1.01
N TYR A 89 13.12 -14.98 1.57
CA TYR A 89 14.23 -14.09 1.23
C TYR A 89 14.45 -13.93 -0.27
N LYS A 90 14.56 -15.03 -1.01
CA LYS A 90 14.79 -15.00 -2.47
C LYS A 90 13.70 -14.25 -3.25
N TYR A 91 12.49 -14.22 -2.71
CA TYR A 91 11.36 -13.55 -3.33
C TYR A 91 11.36 -12.06 -2.99
N LEU A 92 11.57 -11.74 -1.72
CA LEU A 92 11.57 -10.38 -1.20
C LEU A 92 12.78 -9.58 -1.69
N HIS A 93 13.94 -10.23 -1.82
CA HIS A 93 15.13 -9.61 -2.38
C HIS A 93 14.92 -9.04 -3.79
N LYS A 94 14.07 -9.67 -4.61
CA LYS A 94 13.70 -9.15 -5.94
C LYS A 94 12.94 -7.83 -5.92
N MET A 95 12.40 -7.44 -4.77
CA MET A 95 11.74 -6.15 -4.59
C MET A 95 12.74 -5.00 -4.46
N ILE A 96 14.00 -5.28 -4.11
CA ILE A 96 15.09 -4.30 -4.10
C ILE A 96 15.47 -4.05 -5.56
N THR A 97 15.08 -2.88 -6.06
CA THR A 97 15.31 -2.52 -7.47
C THR A 97 16.54 -1.64 -7.66
N HIS A 98 16.96 -0.97 -6.60
CA HIS A 98 18.11 -0.06 -6.64
C HIS A 98 18.83 -0.10 -5.30
N GLU A 99 20.14 -0.19 -5.36
CA GLU A 99 21.05 -0.14 -4.22
C GLU A 99 22.09 0.95 -4.46
N PHE A 100 22.34 1.76 -3.44
CA PHE A 100 23.28 2.87 -3.46
C PHE A 100 24.23 2.78 -2.25
N SER A 101 25.44 3.27 -2.41
CA SER A 101 26.36 3.49 -1.29
C SER A 101 25.89 4.69 -0.44
N LEU A 102 26.39 4.79 0.79
CA LEU A 102 26.10 5.92 1.68
C LEU A 102 26.46 7.27 1.01
N ASN A 103 27.56 7.32 0.27
CA ASN A 103 28.00 8.53 -0.45
C ASN A 103 27.01 8.96 -1.55
N GLU A 104 26.15 8.06 -1.99
CA GLU A 104 25.15 8.32 -3.02
C GLU A 104 23.73 8.49 -2.45
N ALA A 105 23.58 8.62 -1.12
CA ALA A 105 22.28 8.72 -0.44
C ALA A 105 21.38 9.82 -1.05
N THR A 106 21.94 10.95 -1.46
CA THR A 106 21.18 12.03 -2.13
C THR A 106 20.55 11.57 -3.44
N LYS A 107 21.26 10.75 -4.24
CA LYS A 107 20.73 10.18 -5.48
C LYS A 107 19.62 9.19 -5.18
N ALA A 108 19.80 8.32 -4.16
CA ALA A 108 18.81 7.37 -3.70
C ALA A 108 17.49 8.06 -3.29
N ILE A 109 17.58 9.15 -2.51
CA ILE A 109 16.41 9.94 -2.07
C ILE A 109 15.70 10.58 -3.28
N LYS A 110 16.45 11.14 -4.23
CA LYS A 110 15.84 11.70 -5.45
C LYS A 110 15.08 10.64 -6.23
N LEU A 111 15.71 9.49 -6.49
CA LEU A 111 15.05 8.38 -7.17
C LEU A 111 13.81 7.90 -6.40
N ALA A 112 13.92 7.80 -5.07
CA ALA A 112 12.80 7.42 -4.21
C ALA A 112 11.62 8.40 -4.31
N LYS A 113 11.87 9.70 -4.50
CA LYS A 113 10.83 10.73 -4.70
C LYS A 113 10.18 10.68 -6.08
N ASP A 114 10.95 10.45 -7.13
CA ASP A 114 10.47 10.49 -8.52
C ASP A 114 9.41 9.42 -8.83
N GLY A 115 9.34 8.36 -8.05
CA GLY A 115 8.28 7.36 -8.11
C GLY A 115 8.25 6.49 -9.37
N LYS A 116 9.23 6.63 -10.27
CA LYS A 116 9.27 5.91 -11.54
C LYS A 116 10.28 4.76 -11.49
N ASN A 117 9.91 3.63 -12.12
CA ASN A 117 10.80 2.48 -12.34
C ASN A 117 11.48 1.92 -11.08
N ARG A 118 10.84 2.01 -9.93
CA ARG A 118 11.35 1.50 -8.66
C ARG A 118 10.27 0.80 -7.84
N ILE A 119 10.67 -0.19 -7.05
CA ILE A 119 9.85 -0.81 -5.99
C ILE A 119 10.48 -0.46 -4.64
N LYS A 120 11.72 -0.88 -4.39
CA LYS A 120 12.48 -0.58 -3.17
C LYS A 120 13.84 -0.02 -3.52
N VAL A 121 14.17 1.11 -2.93
CA VAL A 121 15.50 1.74 -3.01
C VAL A 121 16.13 1.61 -1.64
N ILE A 122 17.34 1.07 -1.57
CA ILE A 122 18.11 0.95 -0.32
C ILE A 122 19.43 1.69 -0.42
N VAL A 123 19.94 2.11 0.73
CA VAL A 123 21.29 2.66 0.89
C VAL A 123 22.05 1.70 1.79
N SER A 124 23.13 1.13 1.27
CA SER A 124 24.02 0.26 2.03
C SER A 124 25.06 1.09 2.79
N THR A 125 25.28 0.75 4.05
CA THR A 125 26.31 1.37 4.89
C THR A 125 27.61 0.57 4.89
N ASN A 126 27.61 -0.62 4.28
CA ASN A 126 28.82 -1.42 4.14
C ASN A 126 29.61 -0.87 2.94
N GLU A 127 30.82 -0.44 3.20
CA GLU A 127 31.81 -0.20 2.14
C GLU A 127 32.13 -1.56 1.49
N SER A 128 31.92 -1.64 0.18
CA SER A 128 32.33 -2.79 -0.64
C SER A 128 33.81 -2.67 -0.96
#